data_b3db0642724678080d871f6fccdce423
#
_entry.id   b3db0642724678080d871f6fccdce423
#
_cell.length_a   1.000
_cell.length_b   1.000
_cell.length_c   1.000
_cell.angle_alpha   90.00
_cell.angle_beta   90.00
_cell.angle_gamma   90.00
#
_symmetry.space_group_name_H-M   'P 1'
#
loop_
_entity.id
_entity.type
_entity.pdbx_description
1 polymer ?
#
loop_
_entity_poly.entity_id
_entity_poly.type
_entity_poly.pdbx_seq_one_letter_code
_entity_poly.pdbx_strand_id
1 'polypeptide(L)'
;MNGHLFERGEPGYGGAGRKYRQASRNATGSWGYRGRAFGFALAFAILTVACRQPRPEPEKKEVVIWKQLGSWSGHGNAQTESFLGLTGSLRLRWTTTNEKPKGQGRFKLILQSAISGRALQEPVDEQGPGEGTVYTADDPRVFYISVESTSLDWSFTVEEAAFGTVSR
;
A
#
# COMPACT_ATOMS: atom_id res chain seq x y z
N MET A 1 -32.14 35.06 -29.85
CA MET A 1 -31.51 34.87 -31.17
C MET A 1 -30.13 34.27 -30.98
N ASN A 2 -29.88 33.11 -31.66
CA ASN A 2 -28.63 32.36 -31.83
C ASN A 2 -28.06 31.69 -30.57
N GLY A 3 -28.29 30.50 -30.39
CA GLY A 3 -28.10 29.11 -30.54
C GLY A 3 -26.77 28.69 -31.15
N HIS A 4 -25.87 28.10 -30.33
CA HIS A 4 -24.83 27.20 -30.81
C HIS A 4 -24.87 25.90 -30.05
N LEU A 5 -25.43 24.88 -30.70
CA LEU A 5 -25.24 23.48 -30.36
C LEU A 5 -23.77 23.12 -30.66
N PHE A 6 -23.12 22.49 -29.69
CA PHE A 6 -21.83 21.80 -29.91
C PHE A 6 -22.08 20.29 -29.88
N GLU A 7 -22.03 19.67 -31.06
CA GLU A 7 -22.16 18.26 -31.29
C GLU A 7 -20.97 17.50 -30.66
N ARG A 8 -21.32 16.44 -29.97
CA ARG A 8 -20.37 15.45 -29.43
C ARG A 8 -20.05 14.42 -30.52
N GLY A 9 -18.85 14.46 -31.07
CA GLY A 9 -18.31 13.38 -31.90
C GLY A 9 -17.74 12.25 -31.05
N GLU A 10 -18.34 11.07 -31.18
CA GLU A 10 -17.79 9.84 -30.64
C GLU A 10 -16.74 9.24 -31.60
N PRO A 11 -15.57 8.82 -31.19
CA PRO A 11 -14.69 7.99 -31.99
C PRO A 11 -15.07 6.50 -31.85
N GLY A 12 -15.52 5.91 -32.96
CA GLY A 12 -15.81 4.49 -33.08
C GLY A 12 -14.57 3.62 -32.94
N TYR A 13 -14.65 2.64 -32.05
CA TYR A 13 -13.68 1.55 -31.95
C TYR A 13 -14.00 0.46 -32.98
N GLY A 14 -13.21 0.42 -34.06
CA GLY A 14 -13.22 -0.67 -35.04
C GLY A 14 -12.53 -1.91 -34.45
N GLY A 15 -13.32 -2.94 -34.15
CA GLY A 15 -12.84 -4.25 -33.76
C GLY A 15 -12.27 -5.04 -34.94
N ALA A 16 -10.97 -5.31 -34.96
CA ALA A 16 -10.33 -6.26 -35.88
C ALA A 16 -10.31 -7.66 -35.25
N GLY A 17 -11.30 -8.48 -35.60
CA GLY A 17 -11.34 -9.91 -35.27
C GLY A 17 -10.28 -10.68 -36.04
N ARG A 18 -9.27 -11.22 -35.35
CA ARG A 18 -8.35 -12.23 -35.91
C ARG A 18 -8.95 -13.61 -35.77
N LYS A 19 -9.37 -14.17 -36.91
CA LYS A 19 -9.78 -15.56 -37.04
C LYS A 19 -8.54 -16.46 -37.01
N TYR A 20 -8.38 -17.25 -35.96
CA TYR A 20 -7.40 -18.34 -35.93
C TYR A 20 -7.95 -19.52 -36.74
N ARG A 21 -7.27 -19.82 -37.84
CA ARG A 21 -7.54 -20.94 -38.70
C ARG A 21 -6.86 -22.19 -38.12
N GLN A 22 -7.66 -23.13 -37.56
CA GLN A 22 -7.19 -24.45 -37.21
C GLN A 22 -6.98 -25.25 -38.48
N ALA A 23 -5.76 -25.71 -38.70
CA ALA A 23 -5.41 -26.66 -39.73
C ALA A 23 -5.30 -28.07 -39.11
N SER A 24 -6.32 -28.88 -39.27
CA SER A 24 -6.28 -30.31 -39.03
C SER A 24 -5.50 -30.99 -40.16
N ARG A 25 -4.42 -31.68 -39.83
CA ARG A 25 -3.80 -32.65 -40.76
C ARG A 25 -3.82 -34.02 -40.11
N ASN A 26 -4.82 -34.80 -40.52
CA ASN A 26 -4.81 -36.25 -40.37
C ASN A 26 -3.81 -36.82 -41.37
N ALA A 27 -2.82 -37.53 -40.88
CA ALA A 27 -1.99 -38.41 -41.72
C ALA A 27 -2.01 -39.82 -41.10
N THR A 28 -2.86 -40.64 -41.61
CA THR A 28 -2.85 -42.08 -41.38
C THR A 28 -1.77 -42.70 -42.27
N GLY A 29 -0.71 -43.17 -41.64
CA GLY A 29 0.32 -43.98 -42.30
C GLY A 29 0.38 -45.35 -41.64
N SER A 30 -0.25 -46.33 -42.27
CA SER A 30 -0.11 -47.77 -41.95
C SER A 30 1.21 -48.30 -42.51
N TRP A 31 2.09 -48.75 -41.65
CA TRP A 31 3.25 -49.54 -42.06
C TRP A 31 3.19 -50.88 -41.37
N GLY A 32 3.09 -51.95 -42.24
CA GLY A 32 3.06 -53.33 -41.84
C GLY A 32 4.41 -53.81 -41.32
N TYR A 33 4.37 -54.52 -40.21
CA TYR A 33 5.51 -55.28 -39.68
C TYR A 33 5.48 -56.72 -40.21
N ARG A 34 6.51 -57.04 -40.95
CA ARG A 34 6.92 -58.43 -41.16
C ARG A 34 8.29 -58.69 -40.61
N GLY A 35 8.36 -59.40 -39.50
CA GLY A 35 9.34 -60.43 -39.17
C GLY A 35 10.80 -60.03 -38.98
N ARG A 36 11.28 -60.25 -37.77
CA ARG A 36 12.35 -61.22 -37.49
C ARG A 36 12.76 -61.09 -36.01
N ALA A 37 12.61 -62.22 -35.34
CA ALA A 37 13.10 -62.38 -33.98
C ALA A 37 14.64 -62.30 -33.95
N PHE A 38 15.20 -61.43 -33.15
CA PHE A 38 16.56 -61.51 -32.62
C PHE A 38 16.51 -61.04 -31.18
N GLY A 39 16.78 -62.00 -30.28
CA GLY A 39 16.90 -61.73 -28.87
C GLY A 39 18.14 -60.91 -28.56
N PHE A 40 17.93 -59.86 -27.81
CA PHE A 40 19.00 -59.16 -27.04
C PHE A 40 18.48 -58.87 -25.66
N ALA A 41 19.07 -59.58 -24.70
CA ALA A 41 18.96 -59.25 -23.29
C ALA A 41 19.61 -57.88 -23.08
N LEU A 42 18.79 -56.85 -22.91
CA LEU A 42 19.29 -55.53 -22.56
C LEU A 42 19.01 -55.23 -21.10
N ALA A 43 20.10 -55.11 -20.38
CA ALA A 43 20.14 -54.74 -18.97
C ALA A 43 19.29 -53.50 -18.71
N PHE A 44 18.33 -53.61 -17.81
CA PHE A 44 17.48 -52.50 -17.32
C PHE A 44 18.33 -51.67 -16.37
N ALA A 45 19.08 -50.69 -16.91
CA ALA A 45 19.69 -49.64 -16.13
C ALA A 45 18.58 -48.68 -15.72
N ILE A 46 18.07 -48.85 -14.49
CA ILE A 46 17.15 -47.90 -13.87
C ILE A 46 17.94 -46.65 -13.58
N LEU A 47 17.89 -45.64 -14.45
CA LEU A 47 18.28 -44.29 -14.15
C LEU A 47 17.23 -43.72 -13.20
N THR A 48 17.49 -43.81 -11.91
CA THR A 48 16.77 -43.03 -10.92
C THR A 48 17.19 -41.57 -11.10
N VAL A 49 16.46 -40.87 -11.96
CA VAL A 49 16.50 -39.40 -11.96
C VAL A 49 15.89 -38.97 -10.64
N ALA A 50 16.75 -38.74 -9.66
CA ALA A 50 16.37 -38.09 -8.43
C ALA A 50 15.85 -36.70 -8.80
N CYS A 51 14.52 -36.56 -8.90
CA CYS A 51 13.85 -35.28 -8.95
C CYS A 51 14.21 -34.55 -7.66
N ARG A 52 15.25 -33.72 -7.69
CA ARG A 52 15.46 -32.71 -6.65
C ARG A 52 14.26 -31.79 -6.69
N GLN A 53 13.29 -32.04 -5.84
CA GLN A 53 12.25 -31.07 -5.59
C GLN A 53 12.92 -29.75 -5.16
N PRO A 54 12.67 -28.66 -5.87
CA PRO A 54 13.17 -27.37 -5.41
C PRO A 54 12.65 -27.15 -3.99
N ARG A 55 13.59 -26.90 -3.06
CA ARG A 55 13.25 -26.58 -1.69
C ARG A 55 12.34 -25.36 -1.74
N PRO A 56 11.13 -25.38 -1.15
CA PRO A 56 10.25 -24.24 -1.14
C PRO A 56 11.02 -23.05 -0.54
N GLU A 57 11.15 -22.01 -1.33
CA GLU A 57 11.75 -20.76 -0.90
C GLU A 57 10.87 -20.20 0.21
N PRO A 58 11.43 -19.77 1.35
CA PRO A 58 10.63 -19.27 2.46
C PRO A 58 9.78 -18.10 1.99
N GLU A 59 8.48 -18.22 2.19
CA GLU A 59 7.51 -17.18 1.85
C GLU A 59 7.85 -15.91 2.62
N LYS A 60 8.33 -14.90 1.91
CA LYS A 60 8.55 -13.56 2.46
C LYS A 60 7.19 -12.88 2.61
N LYS A 61 6.73 -12.73 3.85
CA LYS A 61 5.54 -11.94 4.14
C LYS A 61 5.92 -10.48 4.31
N GLU A 62 5.30 -9.61 3.54
CA GLU A 62 5.37 -8.18 3.78
C GLU A 62 4.56 -7.84 5.04
N VAL A 63 5.18 -7.12 5.95
CA VAL A 63 4.55 -6.61 7.17
C VAL A 63 4.67 -5.10 7.22
N VAL A 64 3.61 -4.44 7.67
CA VAL A 64 3.66 -3.01 7.94
C VAL A 64 4.24 -2.80 9.33
N ILE A 65 5.33 -2.05 9.39
CA ILE A 65 5.99 -1.64 10.63
C ILE A 65 5.76 -0.14 10.79
N TRP A 66 5.39 0.30 12.00
CA TRP A 66 5.23 1.71 12.30
C TRP A 66 6.52 2.25 12.91
N LYS A 67 7.18 3.16 12.18
CA LYS A 67 8.40 3.84 12.61
C LYS A 67 8.03 5.20 13.21
N GLN A 68 8.42 5.44 14.45
CA GLN A 68 8.21 6.74 15.09
C GLN A 68 9.04 7.82 14.42
N LEU A 69 8.40 8.92 14.04
CA LEU A 69 9.02 10.13 13.49
C LEU A 69 9.25 11.19 14.57
N GLY A 70 8.35 11.28 15.55
CA GLY A 70 8.48 12.20 16.66
C GLY A 70 7.41 12.00 17.73
N SER A 71 7.61 12.62 18.89
CA SER A 71 6.65 12.67 19.99
C SER A 71 6.74 14.02 20.67
N TRP A 72 5.61 14.65 20.94
CA TRP A 72 5.49 15.98 21.51
C TRP A 72 4.45 16.01 22.61
N SER A 73 4.64 16.92 23.55
CA SER A 73 3.68 17.18 24.62
C SER A 73 3.75 18.65 25.03
N GLY A 74 2.64 19.16 25.57
CA GLY A 74 2.59 20.53 25.99
C GLY A 74 1.22 20.95 26.50
N HIS A 75 1.06 22.28 26.59
CA HIS A 75 -0.17 22.95 26.99
C HIS A 75 -0.38 24.16 26.06
N GLY A 76 -1.64 24.39 25.65
CA GLY A 76 -1.96 25.49 24.72
C GLY A 76 -1.44 25.25 23.30
N ASN A 77 -1.39 26.32 22.51
CA ASN A 77 -0.98 26.27 21.10
C ASN A 77 0.53 26.03 20.99
N ALA A 78 0.90 25.23 20.00
CA ALA A 78 2.29 24.92 19.70
C ALA A 78 2.49 24.59 18.22
N GLN A 79 3.73 24.48 17.82
CA GLN A 79 4.12 23.98 16.51
C GLN A 79 5.32 23.04 16.70
N THR A 80 5.31 21.90 16.01
CA THR A 80 6.44 20.99 16.02
C THR A 80 7.59 21.50 15.14
N GLU A 81 8.78 20.96 15.34
CA GLU A 81 9.79 20.98 14.31
C GLU A 81 9.32 20.18 13.08
N SER A 82 9.97 20.43 11.96
CA SER A 82 9.67 19.72 10.72
C SER A 82 10.23 18.30 10.73
N PHE A 83 9.47 17.37 10.19
CA PHE A 83 9.88 15.96 10.03
C PHE A 83 9.61 15.47 8.59
N LEU A 84 10.43 14.52 8.13
CA LEU A 84 10.31 13.95 6.79
C LEU A 84 9.42 12.71 6.83
N GLY A 85 8.33 12.73 6.06
CA GLY A 85 7.51 11.55 5.75
C GLY A 85 7.90 10.98 4.40
N LEU A 86 8.49 9.79 4.39
CA LEU A 86 9.00 9.13 3.18
C LEU A 86 7.90 8.40 2.41
N THR A 87 6.88 7.90 3.11
CA THR A 87 5.77 7.16 2.50
C THR A 87 4.50 8.01 2.43
N GLY A 88 4.43 9.08 3.22
CA GLY A 88 3.24 9.89 3.38
C GLY A 88 2.09 9.22 4.13
N SER A 89 2.22 7.96 4.52
CA SER A 89 1.23 7.24 5.33
C SER A 89 1.57 7.37 6.80
N LEU A 90 0.85 8.23 7.51
CA LEU A 90 1.13 8.56 8.90
C LEU A 90 0.05 8.01 9.83
N ARG A 91 0.46 7.63 11.05
CA ARG A 91 -0.39 7.33 12.18
C ARG A 91 -0.09 8.31 13.30
N LEU A 92 -1.12 8.99 13.78
CA LEU A 92 -1.03 9.90 14.91
C LEU A 92 -1.76 9.26 16.10
N ARG A 93 -1.07 9.11 17.22
CA ARG A 93 -1.67 8.71 18.50
C ARG A 93 -1.62 9.90 19.43
N TRP A 94 -2.76 10.27 19.99
CA TRP A 94 -2.87 11.45 20.83
C TRP A 94 -3.58 11.17 22.13
N THR A 95 -3.30 11.98 23.14
CA THR A 95 -3.95 11.96 24.45
C THR A 95 -4.07 13.38 24.97
N THR A 96 -5.23 13.72 25.52
CA THR A 96 -5.49 14.99 26.22
C THR A 96 -5.95 14.75 27.64
N THR A 97 -5.49 15.59 28.56
CA THR A 97 -5.77 15.46 30.00
C THR A 97 -5.91 16.84 30.67
N ASN A 98 -6.17 16.85 31.98
CA ASN A 98 -6.08 18.03 32.85
C ASN A 98 -6.94 19.21 32.41
N GLU A 99 -8.14 18.96 31.90
CA GLU A 99 -9.06 20.02 31.48
C GLU A 99 -9.37 20.98 32.62
N LYS A 100 -9.05 22.27 32.44
CA LYS A 100 -9.32 23.35 33.39
C LYS A 100 -9.60 24.68 32.69
N PRO A 101 -10.83 25.27 32.82
CA PRO A 101 -12.03 24.73 33.48
C PRO A 101 -12.70 23.62 32.63
N LYS A 102 -13.51 22.79 33.29
CA LYS A 102 -14.24 21.69 32.62
C LYS A 102 -15.19 22.21 31.54
N GLY A 103 -15.27 21.48 30.42
CA GLY A 103 -16.14 21.79 29.29
C GLY A 103 -15.62 22.89 28.36
N GLN A 104 -14.39 23.37 28.56
CA GLN A 104 -13.74 24.38 27.69
C GLN A 104 -12.54 23.83 26.93
N GLY A 105 -12.19 22.58 27.17
CA GLY A 105 -11.07 21.92 26.51
C GLY A 105 -11.30 21.75 25.01
N ARG A 106 -10.33 22.19 24.22
CA ARG A 106 -10.27 21.93 22.78
C ARG A 106 -8.88 21.49 22.41
N PHE A 107 -8.82 20.55 21.47
CA PHE A 107 -7.56 20.04 20.95
C PHE A 107 -7.69 19.75 19.45
N LYS A 108 -6.88 20.42 18.65
CA LYS A 108 -6.83 20.23 17.21
C LYS A 108 -5.39 20.03 16.76
N LEU A 109 -5.17 19.06 15.89
CA LEU A 109 -3.92 18.87 15.17
C LEU A 109 -4.13 19.20 13.70
N ILE A 110 -3.24 20.00 13.13
CA ILE A 110 -3.25 20.42 11.74
C ILE A 110 -1.93 19.99 11.11
N LEU A 111 -2.00 19.04 10.18
CA LEU A 111 -0.85 18.62 9.39
C LEU A 111 -0.59 19.64 8.29
N GLN A 112 0.64 20.15 8.20
CA GLN A 112 1.00 21.19 7.27
C GLN A 112 2.24 20.82 6.46
N SER A 113 2.33 21.40 5.26
CA SER A 113 3.53 21.31 4.42
C SER A 113 4.61 22.26 4.94
N ALA A 114 5.78 21.74 5.29
CA ALA A 114 6.90 22.58 5.73
C ALA A 114 7.47 23.49 4.63
N ILE A 115 7.20 23.17 3.36
CA ILE A 115 7.68 23.97 2.22
C ILE A 115 6.81 25.20 1.98
N SER A 116 5.49 25.04 2.08
CA SER A 116 4.53 26.11 1.73
C SER A 116 3.77 26.69 2.92
N GLY A 117 3.84 26.08 4.10
CA GLY A 117 3.04 26.46 5.27
C GLY A 117 1.53 26.20 5.10
N ARG A 118 1.12 25.52 4.01
CA ARG A 118 -0.28 25.25 3.75
C ARG A 118 -0.78 24.09 4.61
N ALA A 119 -1.95 24.26 5.23
CA ALA A 119 -2.68 23.17 5.84
C ALA A 119 -3.05 22.11 4.80
N LEU A 120 -2.74 20.87 5.09
CA LEU A 120 -3.02 19.71 4.25
C LEU A 120 -4.24 18.95 4.76
N GLN A 121 -4.25 18.65 6.07
CA GLN A 121 -5.31 17.90 6.74
C GLN A 121 -5.48 18.36 8.17
N GLU A 122 -6.67 18.15 8.72
CA GLU A 122 -6.98 18.33 10.14
C GLU A 122 -7.36 16.96 10.75
N PRO A 123 -6.37 16.12 11.08
CA PRO A 123 -6.64 14.75 11.50
C PRO A 123 -7.31 14.63 12.87
N VAL A 124 -7.21 15.64 13.71
CA VAL A 124 -7.82 15.66 15.06
C VAL A 124 -8.49 17.00 15.30
N ASP A 125 -9.76 16.98 15.72
CA ASP A 125 -10.49 18.13 16.26
C ASP A 125 -11.43 17.60 17.35
N GLU A 126 -10.98 17.68 18.61
CA GLU A 126 -11.63 17.03 19.75
C GLU A 126 -11.92 18.01 20.87
N GLN A 127 -12.92 17.67 21.69
CA GLN A 127 -13.32 18.47 22.85
C GLN A 127 -13.12 17.67 24.14
N GLY A 128 -12.48 18.30 25.12
CA GLY A 128 -12.25 17.71 26.44
C GLY A 128 -11.12 16.68 26.48
N PRO A 129 -10.96 16.02 27.64
CA PRO A 129 -9.98 14.95 27.79
C PRO A 129 -10.36 13.71 26.98
N GLY A 130 -9.36 13.09 26.36
CA GLY A 130 -9.56 11.90 25.56
C GLY A 130 -8.26 11.33 25.01
N GLU A 131 -8.37 10.27 24.24
CA GLU A 131 -7.27 9.64 23.52
C GLU A 131 -7.76 9.05 22.22
N GLY A 132 -6.87 8.94 21.23
CA GLY A 132 -7.25 8.37 19.96
C GLY A 132 -6.07 8.05 19.07
N THR A 133 -6.40 7.36 17.98
CA THR A 133 -5.47 7.05 16.91
C THR A 133 -6.13 7.38 15.57
N VAL A 134 -5.46 8.19 14.77
CA VAL A 134 -5.92 8.57 13.44
C VAL A 134 -4.85 8.26 12.40
N TYR A 135 -5.29 8.00 11.20
CA TYR A 135 -4.42 7.70 10.05
C TYR A 135 -4.62 8.75 8.99
N THR A 136 -3.51 9.23 8.42
CA THR A 136 -3.52 10.18 7.32
C THR A 136 -2.69 9.64 6.17
N ALA A 137 -3.03 10.06 4.95
CA ALA A 137 -2.25 9.77 3.75
C ALA A 137 -2.09 11.04 2.94
N ASP A 138 -0.86 11.33 2.53
CA ASP A 138 -0.50 12.43 1.66
C ASP A 138 0.73 12.02 0.83
N ASP A 139 1.13 12.84 -0.14
CA ASP A 139 2.38 12.61 -0.86
C ASP A 139 3.60 12.72 0.07
N PRO A 140 4.68 11.94 -0.17
CA PRO A 140 5.94 12.06 0.57
C PRO A 140 6.48 13.49 0.54
N ARG A 141 6.69 14.07 1.71
CA ARG A 141 7.20 15.45 1.86
C ARG A 141 7.70 15.74 3.27
N VAL A 142 8.21 16.95 3.47
CA VAL A 142 8.51 17.49 4.79
C VAL A 142 7.24 18.10 5.38
N PHE A 143 6.85 17.62 6.55
CA PHE A 143 5.67 18.04 7.31
C PHE A 143 6.06 18.77 8.59
N TYR A 144 5.12 19.50 9.14
CA TYR A 144 5.06 19.86 10.55
C TYR A 144 3.61 19.83 11.03
N ILE A 145 3.41 19.85 12.34
CA ILE A 145 2.08 19.88 12.94
C ILE A 145 1.92 21.16 13.74
N SER A 146 0.84 21.88 13.47
CA SER A 146 0.35 22.94 14.35
C SER A 146 -0.65 22.34 15.32
N VAL A 147 -0.50 22.67 16.58
CA VAL A 147 -1.39 22.33 17.69
C VAL A 147 -2.18 23.56 18.08
N GLU A 148 -3.49 23.48 18.03
CA GLU A 148 -4.40 24.45 18.62
C GLU A 148 -5.06 23.78 19.84
N SER A 149 -4.77 24.28 21.04
CA SER A 149 -5.29 23.70 22.26
C SER A 149 -5.65 24.77 23.28
N THR A 150 -6.77 24.56 23.97
CA THR A 150 -7.25 25.41 25.04
C THR A 150 -7.59 24.54 26.23
N SER A 151 -7.16 24.96 27.43
CA SER A 151 -7.56 24.35 28.71
C SER A 151 -7.27 22.86 28.87
N LEU A 152 -6.30 22.32 28.12
CA LEU A 152 -5.88 20.92 28.14
C LEU A 152 -4.36 20.80 28.11
N ASP A 153 -3.87 19.77 28.79
CA ASP A 153 -2.54 19.23 28.51
C ASP A 153 -2.69 18.17 27.42
N TRP A 154 -1.73 18.15 26.49
CA TRP A 154 -1.76 17.25 25.36
C TRP A 154 -0.43 16.55 25.13
N SER A 155 -0.50 15.37 24.57
CA SER A 155 0.65 14.66 24.01
C SER A 155 0.23 13.92 22.74
N PHE A 156 1.14 13.81 21.78
CA PHE A 156 0.93 12.98 20.61
C PHE A 156 2.23 12.44 20.03
N THR A 157 2.11 11.33 19.30
CA THR A 157 3.21 10.68 18.60
C THR A 157 2.82 10.51 17.15
N VAL A 158 3.75 10.82 16.25
CA VAL A 158 3.64 10.59 14.81
C VAL A 158 4.51 9.41 14.42
N GLU A 159 3.92 8.47 13.72
CA GLU A 159 4.58 7.29 13.20
C GLU A 159 4.31 7.16 11.71
N GLU A 160 5.25 6.62 10.97
CA GLU A 160 5.16 6.38 9.53
C GLU A 160 5.08 4.88 9.24
N ALA A 161 4.22 4.51 8.29
CA ALA A 161 4.16 3.15 7.80
C ALA A 161 5.43 2.82 6.99
N ALA A 162 6.17 1.81 7.39
CA ALA A 162 7.29 1.25 6.65
C ALA A 162 6.98 -0.22 6.30
N PHE A 163 7.43 -0.65 5.13
CA PHE A 163 7.28 -2.04 4.72
C PHE A 163 8.53 -2.83 5.13
N GLY A 164 8.33 -3.91 5.84
CA GLY A 164 9.38 -4.85 6.22
C GLY A 164 9.07 -6.25 5.66
N THR A 165 10.09 -7.06 5.44
CA THR A 165 9.93 -8.47 5.07
C THR A 165 10.31 -9.36 6.24
N VAL A 166 9.43 -10.29 6.60
CA VAL A 166 9.72 -11.33 7.59
C VAL A 166 9.84 -12.67 6.85
N SER A 167 11.02 -13.30 6.92
CA SER A 167 11.22 -14.68 6.47
C SER A 167 10.81 -15.63 7.58
N ARG A 168 9.99 -16.62 7.26
CA ARG A 168 9.54 -17.66 8.17
C ARG A 168 10.23 -18.97 7.86
#